data_6d209d84b1c9fd27a520e6e42fe0d27f
#
_entry.id   6d209d84b1c9fd27a520e6e42fe0d27f
#
_cell.length_a   1.000
_cell.length_b   1.000
_cell.length_c   1.000
_cell.angle_alpha   90.00
_cell.angle_beta   90.00
_cell.angle_gamma   90.00
#
_symmetry.space_group_name_H-M   'P 1'
#
loop_
_entity.id
_entity.type
_entity.pdbx_description
1 polymer ?
#
loop_
_entity_poly.entity_id
_entity_poly.type
_entity_poly.pdbx_seq_one_letter_code
_entity_poly.pdbx_strand_id
1 'polypeptide(L)'
;MCSSDLLFSVVLGHEGEAPATPQALAAMIQMIPSNAVWGITQAHRKDFSLLAGALGMGARTVRIGFEDSNYLDAQTQVTSNAPLVEKTVKLLRAMDKEPMLPDEARELFRIGR
;
A
#
# COMPACT_ATOMS: atom_id res chain seq x y z
N MET A 1 -5.38 16.45 -19.90
CA MET A 1 -4.38 15.90 -18.97
C MET A 1 -4.58 14.40 -18.82
N CYS A 2 -3.51 13.66 -18.80
CA CYS A 2 -3.57 12.22 -18.64
C CYS A 2 -3.71 11.87 -17.16
N SER A 3 -4.70 11.03 -16.80
CA SER A 3 -4.89 10.62 -15.40
C SER A 3 -3.71 9.80 -14.86
N SER A 4 -2.84 9.28 -15.72
CA SER A 4 -1.63 8.58 -15.28
C SER A 4 -0.63 9.50 -14.58
N ASP A 5 -0.82 10.81 -14.66
CA ASP A 5 0.01 11.76 -13.92
C ASP A 5 -0.39 11.86 -12.44
N LEU A 6 -1.49 11.22 -12.06
CA LEU A 6 -2.02 11.30 -10.70
C LEU A 6 -1.72 10.02 -9.94
N LEU A 7 -1.35 10.19 -8.68
CA LEU A 7 -1.23 9.09 -7.72
C LEU A 7 -2.39 9.17 -6.75
N PHE A 8 -3.15 8.12 -6.66
CA PHE A 8 -4.26 8.01 -5.71
C PHE A 8 -3.81 7.19 -4.50
N SER A 9 -4.12 7.67 -3.32
CA SER A 9 -3.82 6.96 -2.08
C SER A 9 -5.13 6.52 -1.44
N VAL A 10 -5.33 5.22 -1.33
CA VAL A 10 -6.49 4.63 -0.66
C VAL A 10 -6.14 4.45 0.80
N VAL A 11 -6.89 5.10 1.69
CA VAL A 11 -6.65 5.07 3.13
C VAL A 11 -7.83 4.38 3.80
N LEU A 12 -7.55 3.31 4.53
CA LEU A 12 -8.58 2.50 5.19
C LEU A 12 -8.26 2.32 6.66
N GLY A 13 -9.30 2.15 7.47
CA GLY A 13 -9.15 1.75 8.87
C GLY A 13 -9.14 2.87 9.89
N HIS A 14 -9.19 4.14 9.49
CA HIS A 14 -9.35 5.25 10.43
C HIS A 14 -10.78 5.33 10.92
N GLU A 15 -10.97 5.75 12.16
CA GLU A 15 -12.30 5.99 12.71
C GLU A 15 -13.07 7.00 11.86
N GLY A 16 -14.34 6.71 11.60
CA GLY A 16 -15.18 7.61 10.82
C GLY A 16 -14.94 7.60 9.33
N GLU A 17 -14.02 6.76 8.85
CA GLU A 17 -13.70 6.62 7.45
C GLU A 17 -13.97 5.19 6.99
N ALA A 18 -13.59 4.87 5.75
CA ALA A 18 -13.82 3.54 5.18
C ALA A 18 -13.14 2.46 6.02
N PRO A 19 -13.84 1.36 6.32
CA PRO A 19 -13.25 0.28 7.11
C PRO A 19 -12.16 -0.46 6.33
N ALA A 20 -11.23 -1.07 7.07
CA ALA A 20 -10.15 -1.85 6.47
C ALA A 20 -10.66 -3.25 6.11
N THR A 21 -11.48 -3.34 5.08
CA THR A 21 -12.06 -4.59 4.59
C THR A 21 -11.81 -4.74 3.09
N PRO A 22 -11.77 -5.99 2.59
CA PRO A 22 -11.65 -6.20 1.15
C PRO A 22 -12.80 -5.57 0.35
N GLN A 23 -13.99 -5.55 0.91
CA GLN A 23 -15.16 -4.97 0.26
C GLN A 23 -15.01 -3.45 0.08
N ALA A 24 -14.56 -2.76 1.14
CA ALA A 24 -14.33 -1.31 1.05
C ALA A 24 -13.19 -1.01 0.07
N LEU A 25 -12.14 -1.79 0.09
CA LEU A 25 -11.02 -1.63 -0.84
C LEU A 25 -11.49 -1.77 -2.29
N ALA A 26 -12.25 -2.82 -2.59
CA ALA A 26 -12.76 -3.04 -3.93
C ALA A 26 -13.66 -1.90 -4.40
N ALA A 27 -14.53 -1.40 -3.52
CA ALA A 27 -15.41 -0.29 -3.85
C ALA A 27 -14.63 0.98 -4.17
N MET A 28 -13.59 1.28 -3.39
CA MET A 28 -12.78 2.47 -3.62
C MET A 28 -11.96 2.39 -4.89
N ILE A 29 -11.42 1.21 -5.20
CA ILE A 29 -10.64 1.01 -6.43
C ILE A 29 -11.49 1.27 -7.67
N GLN A 30 -12.76 0.91 -7.63
CA GLN A 30 -13.67 1.14 -8.75
C GLN A 30 -13.84 2.61 -9.10
N MET A 31 -13.57 3.50 -8.16
CA MET A 31 -13.67 4.95 -8.37
C MET A 31 -12.39 5.55 -8.95
N ILE A 32 -11.32 4.77 -9.01
CA ILE A 32 -10.02 5.24 -9.53
C ILE A 32 -9.99 5.00 -11.05
N PRO A 33 -9.56 5.99 -11.84
CA PRO A 33 -9.40 5.78 -13.28
C PRO A 33 -8.47 4.60 -13.56
N SER A 34 -8.80 3.79 -14.56
CA SER A 34 -8.10 2.54 -14.83
C SER A 34 -6.63 2.73 -15.20
N ASN A 35 -6.26 3.91 -15.71
CA ASN A 35 -4.88 4.21 -16.11
C ASN A 35 -4.12 5.00 -15.03
N ALA A 36 -4.71 5.19 -13.86
CA ALA A 36 -4.04 5.91 -12.78
C ALA A 36 -3.23 4.95 -11.91
N VAL A 37 -2.21 5.50 -11.25
CA VAL A 37 -1.41 4.79 -10.26
C VAL A 37 -2.06 4.98 -8.89
N TRP A 38 -2.16 3.90 -8.12
CA TRP A 38 -2.73 3.99 -6.78
C TRP A 38 -1.96 3.14 -5.79
N GLY A 39 -2.09 3.49 -4.53
CA GLY A 39 -1.47 2.75 -3.45
C GLY A 39 -2.38 2.64 -2.25
N ILE A 40 -1.92 1.95 -1.21
CA ILE A 40 -2.71 1.60 -0.03
C ILE A 40 -2.01 2.03 1.24
N THR A 41 -2.80 2.58 2.18
CA THR A 41 -2.40 2.83 3.56
C THR A 41 -3.47 2.24 4.45
N GLN A 42 -3.10 1.40 5.40
CA GLN A 42 -4.04 0.82 6.34
C GLN A 42 -3.69 1.27 7.75
N ALA A 43 -4.59 2.04 8.36
CA ALA A 43 -4.45 2.43 9.77
C ALA A 43 -4.88 1.27 10.68
N HIS A 44 -4.26 1.22 11.86
CA HIS A 44 -4.57 0.21 12.90
C HIS A 44 -4.44 -1.23 12.39
N ARG A 45 -3.51 -1.44 11.49
CA ARG A 45 -3.25 -2.74 10.88
C ARG A 45 -2.76 -3.73 11.95
N LYS A 46 -3.31 -4.94 11.93
CA LYS A 46 -2.87 -6.03 12.81
C LYS A 46 -2.08 -7.10 12.06
N ASP A 47 -2.29 -7.21 10.76
CA ASP A 47 -1.57 -8.14 9.91
C ASP A 47 -1.41 -7.54 8.52
N PHE A 48 -0.85 -8.29 7.59
CA PHE A 48 -0.57 -7.81 6.24
C PHE A 48 -1.55 -8.32 5.19
N SER A 49 -2.65 -8.95 5.60
CA SER A 49 -3.58 -9.57 4.66
C SER A 49 -4.20 -8.58 3.67
N LEU A 50 -4.65 -7.43 4.16
CA LEU A 50 -5.29 -6.45 3.30
C LEU A 50 -4.28 -5.81 2.35
N LEU A 51 -3.07 -5.55 2.84
CA LEU A 51 -1.99 -5.01 1.99
C LEU A 51 -1.64 -6.00 0.88
N ALA A 52 -1.57 -7.28 1.20
CA ALA A 52 -1.34 -8.32 0.20
C ALA A 52 -2.46 -8.34 -0.84
N GLY A 53 -3.71 -8.24 -0.40
CA GLY A 53 -4.85 -8.16 -1.29
C GLY A 53 -4.77 -6.94 -2.21
N ALA A 54 -4.42 -5.79 -1.65
CA ALA A 54 -4.27 -4.56 -2.45
C ALA A 54 -3.18 -4.71 -3.51
N LEU A 55 -2.05 -5.29 -3.15
CA LEU A 55 -0.97 -5.55 -4.11
C LEU A 55 -1.44 -6.48 -5.23
N GLY A 56 -2.21 -7.51 -4.89
CA GLY A 56 -2.79 -8.42 -5.89
C GLY A 56 -3.81 -7.75 -6.79
N MET A 57 -4.43 -6.66 -6.33
CA MET A 57 -5.42 -5.91 -7.09
C MET A 57 -4.82 -4.75 -7.88
N GLY A 58 -3.50 -4.57 -7.83
CA GLY A 58 -2.84 -3.58 -8.65
C GLY A 58 -2.25 -2.39 -7.92
N ALA A 59 -2.20 -2.39 -6.59
CA ALA A 59 -1.56 -1.31 -5.85
C ALA A 59 -0.08 -1.21 -6.23
N ARG A 60 0.39 -0.01 -6.51
CA ARG A 60 1.78 0.24 -6.89
C ARG A 60 2.60 0.79 -5.74
N THR A 61 1.96 1.25 -4.67
CA THR A 61 2.63 1.70 -3.46
C THR A 61 1.95 1.13 -2.23
N VAL A 62 2.74 0.87 -1.20
CA VAL A 62 2.26 0.48 0.12
C VAL A 62 2.97 1.37 1.13
N ARG A 63 2.20 2.08 1.94
CA ARG A 63 2.76 2.86 3.01
C ARG A 63 2.85 1.99 4.26
N ILE A 64 4.03 1.97 4.87
CA ILE A 64 4.28 1.18 6.07
C ILE A 64 5.04 2.02 7.08
N GLY A 65 4.73 1.85 8.36
CA GLY A 65 5.42 2.57 9.41
C GLY A 65 4.57 2.76 10.65
N PHE A 66 5.16 3.30 11.71
CA PHE A 66 4.52 3.45 13.02
C PHE A 66 3.33 4.38 13.02
N GLU A 67 3.29 5.36 12.13
CA GLU A 67 2.14 6.25 12.03
C GLU A 67 0.86 5.48 11.77
N ASP A 68 0.95 4.39 11.03
CA ASP A 68 -0.20 3.57 10.67
C ASP A 68 -0.38 2.41 11.65
N SER A 69 0.70 1.72 11.99
CA SER A 69 0.68 0.59 12.92
C SER A 69 2.10 0.12 13.20
N ASN A 70 2.32 -0.39 14.42
CA ASN A 70 3.59 -1.04 14.77
C ASN A 70 3.48 -2.56 14.86
N TYR A 71 2.41 -3.15 14.37
CA TYR A 71 2.22 -4.60 14.42
C TYR A 71 2.91 -5.29 13.24
N LEU A 72 3.78 -6.23 13.54
CA LEU A 72 4.39 -7.13 12.56
C LEU A 72 3.40 -8.22 12.16
N ASP A 73 2.69 -8.74 13.16
CA ASP A 73 1.55 -9.63 13.00
C ASP A 73 0.58 -9.34 14.15
N ALA A 74 -0.52 -10.08 14.23
CA ALA A 74 -1.57 -9.79 15.19
C ALA A 74 -1.11 -9.86 16.66
N GLN A 75 0.05 -10.48 16.92
CA GLN A 75 0.53 -10.73 18.26
C GLN A 75 1.91 -10.12 18.53
N THR A 76 2.54 -9.53 17.54
CA THR A 76 3.92 -9.04 17.64
C THR A 76 3.97 -7.57 17.27
N GLN A 77 4.38 -6.74 18.24
CA GLN A 77 4.66 -5.33 18.00
C GLN A 77 6.17 -5.13 17.87
N VAL A 78 6.57 -4.20 17.04
CA VAL A 78 7.99 -3.90 16.83
C VAL A 78 8.31 -2.51 17.33
N THR A 79 9.60 -2.26 17.58
CA THR A 79 10.07 -0.98 18.13
C THR A 79 10.76 -0.10 17.09
N SER A 80 10.86 -0.57 15.86
CA SER A 80 11.43 0.21 14.76
C SER A 80 10.69 -0.14 13.47
N ASN A 81 10.87 0.69 12.45
CA ASN A 81 10.21 0.47 11.17
C ASN A 81 10.88 -0.60 10.31
N ALA A 82 12.16 -0.88 10.55
CA ALA A 82 12.91 -1.81 9.70
C ALA A 82 12.26 -3.19 9.54
N PRO A 83 11.80 -3.86 10.62
CA PRO A 83 11.13 -5.16 10.45
C PRO A 83 9.86 -5.08 9.61
N LEU A 84 9.14 -3.95 9.69
CA LEU A 84 7.92 -3.76 8.89
C LEU A 84 8.26 -3.67 7.40
N VAL A 85 9.31 -2.92 7.07
CA VAL A 85 9.78 -2.82 5.68
C VAL A 85 10.29 -4.17 5.18
N GLU A 86 11.05 -4.89 6.00
CA GLU A 86 11.55 -6.21 5.64
C GLU A 86 10.42 -7.18 5.34
N LYS A 87 9.38 -7.17 6.15
CA LYS A 87 8.22 -8.04 5.93
C LYS A 87 7.49 -7.66 4.64
N THR A 88 7.38 -6.37 4.36
CA THR A 88 6.77 -5.90 3.13
C THR A 88 7.55 -6.39 1.90
N VAL A 89 8.87 -6.30 1.94
CA VAL A 89 9.73 -6.77 0.85
C VAL A 89 9.59 -8.29 0.66
N LYS A 90 9.56 -9.05 1.75
CA LYS A 90 9.35 -10.50 1.69
C LYS A 90 8.00 -10.84 1.07
N LEU A 91 6.97 -10.08 1.43
CA LEU A 91 5.64 -10.27 0.84
C LEU A 91 5.67 -10.02 -0.67
N LEU A 92 6.31 -8.93 -1.10
CA LEU A 92 6.44 -8.64 -2.53
C LEU A 92 7.12 -9.79 -3.27
N ARG A 93 8.22 -10.28 -2.72
CA ARG A 93 8.98 -11.38 -3.34
C ARG A 93 8.18 -12.67 -3.40
N ALA A 94 7.39 -12.94 -2.36
CA ALA A 94 6.50 -14.10 -2.35
C ALA A 94 5.41 -14.01 -3.42
N MET A 95 5.09 -12.79 -3.85
CA MET A 95 4.14 -12.52 -4.94
C MET A 95 4.84 -12.34 -6.29
N ASP A 96 6.10 -12.71 -6.38
CA ASP A 96 6.93 -12.57 -7.59
C ASP A 96 7.09 -11.11 -8.04
N LYS A 97 7.18 -10.21 -7.06
CA LYS A 97 7.37 -8.78 -7.28
C LYS A 97 8.66 -8.32 -6.59
N GLU A 98 9.18 -7.19 -7.02
CA GLU A 98 10.34 -6.56 -6.40
C GLU A 98 10.07 -5.09 -6.15
N PRO A 99 10.63 -4.51 -5.08
CA PRO A 99 10.56 -3.06 -4.91
C PRO A 99 11.20 -2.36 -6.11
N MET A 100 10.60 -1.24 -6.51
CA MET A 100 11.15 -0.47 -7.62
C MET A 100 12.50 0.14 -7.24
N LEU A 101 13.38 0.22 -8.22
CA LEU A 101 14.57 1.04 -8.11
C LEU A 101 14.15 2.53 -8.18
N PRO A 102 14.96 3.44 -7.61
CA PRO A 102 14.58 4.87 -7.61
C PRO A 102 14.26 5.42 -8.99
N ASP A 103 15.01 5.05 -10.02
CA ASP A 103 14.75 5.54 -11.37
C ASP A 103 13.46 5.00 -11.95
N GLU A 104 13.11 3.76 -11.62
CA GLU A 104 11.85 3.17 -12.03
C GLU A 104 10.66 3.91 -11.40
N ALA A 105 10.79 4.25 -10.11
CA ALA A 105 9.75 5.01 -9.42
C ALA A 105 9.61 6.41 -9.99
N ARG A 106 10.71 7.08 -10.30
CA ARG A 106 10.67 8.41 -10.93
C ARG A 106 9.96 8.37 -12.27
N GLU A 107 10.23 7.34 -13.05
CA GLU A 107 9.58 7.15 -14.35
C GLU A 107 8.08 6.94 -14.17
N LEU A 108 7.68 6.07 -13.24
CA LEU A 108 6.28 5.78 -12.99
C LEU A 108 5.53 7.02 -12.56
N PHE A 109 6.11 7.82 -11.66
CA PHE A 109 5.48 9.02 -11.12
C PHE A 109 5.80 10.28 -11.89
N ARG A 110 6.69 10.21 -12.86
CA ARG A 110 7.11 11.33 -13.72
C ARG A 110 7.66 12.50 -12.91
N ILE A 111 8.51 12.20 -11.93
CA ILE A 111 9.13 13.19 -11.05
C ILE A 111 10.64 13.07 -11.07
N GLY A 112 11.32 14.15 -10.63
CA GLY A 112 12.76 14.10 -10.41
C GLY A 112 13.60 14.04 -11.68
N ARG A 113 13.10 14.52 -12.77
CA ARG A 113 13.76 14.47 -14.06
C ARG A 113 14.45 15.76 -14.42
#